data_8e78a52dac1a95d4cdf02d060400ddb4
#
_entry.id   8e78a52dac1a95d4cdf02d060400ddb4
#
_cell.length_a   1.000
_cell.length_b   1.000
_cell.length_c   1.000
_cell.angle_alpha   90.00
_cell.angle_beta   90.00
_cell.angle_gamma   90.00
#
_symmetry.space_group_name_H-M   'P 1'
#
loop_
_entity.id
_entity.type
_entity.pdbx_description
1 polymer ?
#
loop_
_entity_poly.entity_id
_entity_poly.type
_entity_poly.pdbx_seq_one_letter_code
_entity_poly.pdbx_strand_id
1 'polypeptide(L)'
;DFINQPIKNYSSGMRSRLGFAISVHTNPDILVIDEALSVGDQTFYEKCVNKINEFKARGKTIVFVSHSLGQMKSLCDRIIWMHHGEIREMGEAKEVAQKYDEFVKWFNKQPNDYKKKYQKEHKEHQKAPQKKIYPNPNADKYRLTLFDKCFLTVLILLTVLFASLVATGKSFKGLISEG
;
A
#
# COMPACT_ATOMS: atom_id res chain seq x y z
N ASP A 1 -24.38 -5.80 23.74
CA ASP A 1 -24.23 -4.79 22.69
C ASP A 1 -22.78 -4.35 22.57
N PHE A 2 -22.13 -4.72 21.46
CA PHE A 2 -20.71 -4.42 21.22
C PHE A 2 -20.48 -2.97 20.79
N ILE A 3 -21.53 -2.23 20.40
CA ILE A 3 -21.40 -0.88 19.82
C ILE A 3 -20.79 0.14 20.78
N ASN A 4 -20.95 -0.06 22.09
CA ASN A 4 -20.42 0.82 23.12
C ASN A 4 -19.04 0.40 23.64
N GLN A 5 -18.44 -0.66 23.06
CA GLN A 5 -17.13 -1.13 23.48
C GLN A 5 -16.02 -0.46 22.65
N PRO A 6 -14.84 -0.23 23.23
CA PRO A 6 -13.68 0.25 22.49
C PRO A 6 -13.31 -0.70 21.36
N ILE A 7 -12.95 -0.16 20.17
CA ILE A 7 -12.59 -0.92 18.97
C ILE A 7 -11.44 -1.92 19.21
N LYS A 8 -10.57 -1.63 20.17
CA LYS A 8 -9.48 -2.54 20.59
C LYS A 8 -9.99 -3.91 21.05
N ASN A 9 -11.22 -3.99 21.57
CA ASN A 9 -11.85 -5.22 22.04
C ASN A 9 -12.59 -5.99 20.94
N TYR A 10 -12.68 -5.42 19.73
CA TYR A 10 -13.36 -6.07 18.63
C TYR A 10 -12.51 -7.22 18.06
N SER A 11 -13.18 -8.31 17.66
CA SER A 11 -12.54 -9.37 16.89
C SER A 11 -12.01 -8.83 15.54
N SER A 12 -11.12 -9.57 14.87
CA SER A 12 -10.65 -9.21 13.53
C SER A 12 -11.80 -9.06 12.54
N GLY A 13 -12.78 -9.99 12.59
CA GLY A 13 -13.97 -9.91 11.75
C GLY A 13 -14.84 -8.69 12.03
N MET A 14 -15.03 -8.31 13.29
CA MET A 14 -15.78 -7.09 13.64
C MET A 14 -15.05 -5.83 13.15
N ARG A 15 -13.73 -5.76 13.28
CA ARG A 15 -12.94 -4.64 12.78
C ARG A 15 -13.02 -4.52 11.26
N SER A 16 -12.91 -5.64 10.53
CA SER A 16 -13.03 -5.66 9.07
C SER A 16 -14.42 -5.19 8.60
N ARG A 17 -15.49 -5.68 9.25
CA ARG A 17 -16.86 -5.25 8.96
C ARG A 17 -17.08 -3.75 9.24
N LEU A 18 -16.57 -3.26 10.36
CA LEU A 18 -16.65 -1.85 10.69
C LEU A 18 -15.86 -1.00 9.69
N GLY A 19 -14.65 -1.40 9.34
CA GLY A 19 -13.83 -0.72 8.33
C GLY A 19 -14.52 -0.62 6.98
N PHE A 20 -15.10 -1.72 6.50
CA PHE A 20 -15.89 -1.74 5.26
C PHE A 20 -17.11 -0.80 5.37
N ALA A 21 -17.87 -0.88 6.47
CA ALA A 21 -19.04 -0.02 6.67
C ALA A 21 -18.66 1.47 6.63
N ILE A 22 -17.59 1.87 7.33
CA ILE A 22 -17.09 3.25 7.30
C ILE A 22 -16.71 3.65 5.87
N SER A 23 -15.93 2.82 5.18
CA SER A 23 -15.43 3.10 3.83
C SER A 23 -16.56 3.35 2.81
N VAL A 24 -17.65 2.58 2.89
CA VAL A 24 -18.78 2.76 1.97
C VAL A 24 -19.70 3.92 2.37
N HIS A 25 -19.79 4.26 3.66
CA HIS A 25 -20.62 5.38 4.12
C HIS A 25 -19.99 6.76 3.86
N THR A 26 -18.67 6.84 3.69
CA THR A 26 -17.99 8.08 3.26
C THR A 26 -18.25 8.43 1.80
N ASN A 27 -18.90 7.56 1.04
CA ASN A 27 -19.25 7.73 -0.39
C ASN A 27 -18.07 8.21 -1.26
N PRO A 28 -16.90 7.55 -1.23
CA PRO A 28 -15.72 7.96 -1.95
C PRO A 28 -15.90 7.81 -3.47
N ASP A 29 -15.06 8.51 -4.26
CA ASP A 29 -14.99 8.30 -5.71
C ASP A 29 -14.14 7.09 -6.09
N ILE A 30 -13.19 6.74 -5.22
CA ILE A 30 -12.34 5.55 -5.37
C ILE A 30 -12.42 4.73 -4.08
N LEU A 31 -12.91 3.51 -4.18
CA LEU A 31 -13.00 2.55 -3.08
C LEU A 31 -11.96 1.45 -3.26
N VAL A 32 -11.06 1.29 -2.28
CA VAL A 32 -10.06 0.20 -2.28
C VAL A 32 -10.49 -0.85 -1.26
N ILE A 33 -10.62 -2.10 -1.71
CA ILE A 33 -11.03 -3.25 -0.90
C ILE A 33 -9.93 -4.30 -0.97
N ASP A 34 -9.28 -4.54 0.17
CA ASP A 34 -8.22 -5.55 0.29
C ASP A 34 -8.69 -6.68 1.20
N GLU A 35 -8.97 -7.84 0.59
CA GLU A 35 -9.42 -9.09 1.24
C GLU A 35 -10.61 -8.95 2.24
N ALA A 36 -11.25 -7.80 2.32
CA ALA A 36 -12.31 -7.51 3.31
C ALA A 36 -13.53 -8.43 3.14
N LEU A 37 -13.75 -8.98 1.96
CA LEU A 37 -14.86 -9.90 1.68
C LEU A 37 -14.55 -11.35 2.07
N SER A 38 -13.32 -11.66 2.47
CA SER A 38 -12.92 -13.00 2.91
C SER A 38 -13.30 -13.27 4.37
N VAL A 39 -13.71 -12.22 5.12
CA VAL A 39 -13.98 -12.28 6.55
C VAL A 39 -15.45 -12.03 6.81
N GLY A 40 -16.19 -13.06 7.18
CA GLY A 40 -17.59 -12.92 7.56
C GLY A 40 -18.44 -14.12 7.18
N ASP A 41 -19.72 -14.02 7.54
CA ASP A 41 -20.75 -14.97 7.09
C ASP A 41 -21.29 -14.60 5.69
N GLN A 42 -21.98 -15.52 5.09
CA GLN A 42 -22.60 -15.35 3.76
C GLN A 42 -23.50 -14.10 3.68
N THR A 43 -24.24 -13.81 4.74
CA THR A 43 -25.15 -12.66 4.80
C THR A 43 -24.40 -11.34 4.72
N PHE A 44 -23.23 -11.24 5.38
CA PHE A 44 -22.39 -10.05 5.29
C PHE A 44 -21.77 -9.92 3.91
N TYR A 45 -21.29 -11.02 3.34
CA TYR A 45 -20.76 -11.04 1.98
C TYR A 45 -21.77 -10.49 0.96
N GLU A 46 -23.01 -10.95 1.00
CA GLU A 46 -24.08 -10.49 0.10
C GLU A 46 -24.35 -8.98 0.26
N LYS A 47 -24.37 -8.46 1.49
CA LYS A 47 -24.49 -7.02 1.74
C LYS A 47 -23.33 -6.23 1.13
N CYS A 48 -22.12 -6.73 1.24
CA CYS A 48 -20.94 -6.09 0.64
C CYS A 48 -21.03 -6.10 -0.89
N VAL A 49 -21.39 -7.22 -1.50
CA VAL A 49 -21.56 -7.34 -2.95
C VAL A 49 -22.63 -6.37 -3.48
N ASN A 50 -23.77 -6.29 -2.79
CA ASN A 50 -24.83 -5.36 -3.16
C ASN A 50 -24.34 -3.91 -3.10
N LYS A 51 -23.55 -3.56 -2.07
CA LYS A 51 -22.99 -2.22 -1.92
C LYS A 51 -21.96 -1.90 -3.00
N ILE A 52 -21.11 -2.86 -3.36
CA ILE A 52 -20.15 -2.75 -4.47
C ILE A 52 -20.91 -2.49 -5.78
N ASN A 53 -21.97 -3.23 -6.05
CA ASN A 53 -22.77 -3.05 -7.26
C ASN A 53 -23.47 -1.67 -7.31
N GLU A 54 -23.95 -1.16 -6.17
CA GLU A 54 -24.47 0.21 -6.09
C GLU A 54 -23.39 1.26 -6.46
N PHE A 55 -22.15 1.08 -5.97
CA PHE A 55 -21.03 1.97 -6.30
C PHE A 55 -20.68 1.91 -7.78
N LYS A 56 -20.64 0.69 -8.37
CA LYS A 56 -20.42 0.51 -9.80
C LYS A 56 -21.51 1.22 -10.63
N ALA A 57 -22.77 1.03 -10.25
CA ALA A 57 -23.91 1.67 -10.94
C ALA A 57 -23.85 3.22 -10.88
N ARG A 58 -23.20 3.79 -9.87
CA ARG A 58 -22.97 5.23 -9.75
C ARG A 58 -21.69 5.71 -10.46
N GLY A 59 -21.00 4.85 -11.22
CA GLY A 59 -19.77 5.18 -11.93
C GLY A 59 -18.55 5.38 -11.03
N LYS A 60 -18.58 4.88 -9.78
CA LYS A 60 -17.44 4.95 -8.87
C LYS A 60 -16.35 3.95 -9.27
N THR A 61 -15.10 4.28 -8.99
CA THR A 61 -13.97 3.39 -9.24
C THR A 61 -13.74 2.48 -8.03
N ILE A 62 -13.66 1.16 -8.28
CA ILE A 62 -13.39 0.18 -7.23
C ILE A 62 -12.12 -0.58 -7.57
N VAL A 63 -11.16 -0.57 -6.66
CA VAL A 63 -9.94 -1.41 -6.71
C VAL A 63 -10.14 -2.55 -5.72
N PHE A 64 -10.28 -3.76 -6.24
CA PHE A 64 -10.56 -4.93 -5.45
C PHE A 64 -9.38 -5.90 -5.47
N VAL A 65 -8.84 -6.22 -4.30
CA VAL A 65 -7.75 -7.19 -4.13
C VAL A 65 -8.31 -8.45 -3.47
N SER A 66 -8.14 -9.58 -4.11
CA SER A 66 -8.56 -10.88 -3.58
C SER A 66 -7.72 -12.01 -4.17
N HIS A 67 -7.60 -13.09 -3.43
CA HIS A 67 -7.05 -14.36 -3.92
C HIS A 67 -8.15 -15.31 -4.43
N SER A 68 -9.41 -14.93 -4.34
CA SER A 68 -10.54 -15.71 -4.83
C SER A 68 -10.86 -15.40 -6.29
N LEU A 69 -10.50 -16.30 -7.19
CA LEU A 69 -10.78 -16.16 -8.62
C LEU A 69 -12.28 -16.05 -8.92
N GLY A 70 -13.12 -16.73 -8.13
CA GLY A 70 -14.58 -16.64 -8.26
C GLY A 70 -15.11 -15.24 -7.98
N GLN A 71 -14.64 -14.60 -6.91
CA GLN A 71 -14.99 -13.22 -6.58
C GLN A 71 -14.51 -12.24 -7.65
N MET A 72 -13.27 -12.40 -8.13
CA MET A 72 -12.73 -11.57 -9.20
C MET A 72 -13.58 -11.64 -10.48
N LYS A 73 -13.98 -12.85 -10.90
CA LYS A 73 -14.84 -13.05 -12.08
C LYS A 73 -16.22 -12.43 -11.94
N SER A 74 -16.79 -12.43 -10.73
CA SER A 74 -18.15 -11.97 -10.50
C SER A 74 -18.25 -10.45 -10.26
N LEU A 75 -17.22 -9.85 -9.67
CA LEU A 75 -17.28 -8.46 -9.23
C LEU A 75 -16.49 -7.50 -10.12
N CYS A 76 -15.42 -7.97 -10.79
CA CYS A 76 -14.52 -7.12 -11.55
C CYS A 76 -14.87 -7.09 -13.03
N ASP A 77 -14.74 -5.92 -13.65
CA ASP A 77 -14.85 -5.75 -15.11
C ASP A 77 -13.49 -6.04 -15.74
N ARG A 78 -12.40 -5.67 -15.07
CA ARG A 78 -11.03 -5.91 -15.48
C ARG A 78 -10.21 -6.51 -14.35
N ILE A 79 -9.23 -7.35 -14.68
CA ILE A 79 -8.31 -7.98 -13.73
C ILE A 79 -6.88 -7.60 -14.11
N ILE A 80 -6.08 -7.36 -13.08
CA ILE A 80 -4.62 -7.28 -13.15
C ILE A 80 -4.08 -8.51 -12.45
N TRP A 81 -3.44 -9.41 -13.20
CA TRP A 81 -2.77 -10.56 -12.63
C TRP A 81 -1.34 -10.20 -12.27
N MET A 82 -1.10 -10.10 -10.98
CA MET A 82 0.24 -9.91 -10.45
C MET A 82 0.90 -11.24 -10.13
N HIS A 83 2.17 -11.37 -10.50
CA HIS A 83 2.94 -12.57 -10.26
C HIS A 83 4.37 -12.20 -9.85
N HIS A 84 4.75 -12.55 -8.63
CA HIS A 84 6.05 -12.22 -8.06
C HIS A 84 6.44 -10.73 -8.12
N GLY A 85 5.47 -9.83 -7.93
CA GLY A 85 5.70 -8.38 -7.91
C GLY A 85 5.64 -7.71 -9.27
N GLU A 86 5.42 -8.46 -10.35
CA GLU A 86 5.28 -7.95 -11.71
C GLU A 86 3.85 -8.16 -12.25
N ILE A 87 3.41 -7.27 -13.14
CA ILE A 87 2.16 -7.45 -13.87
C ILE A 87 2.41 -8.47 -14.98
N ARG A 88 1.78 -9.63 -14.87
CA ARG A 88 1.87 -10.69 -15.86
C ARG A 88 0.85 -10.54 -16.98
N GLU A 89 -0.37 -10.13 -16.61
CA GLU A 89 -1.46 -9.93 -17.55
C GLU A 89 -2.41 -8.85 -17.00
N MET A 90 -3.05 -8.10 -17.89
CA MET A 90 -4.10 -7.14 -17.54
C MET A 90 -5.11 -7.07 -18.69
N GLY A 91 -6.41 -7.19 -18.37
CA GLY A 91 -7.44 -7.19 -19.39
C GLY A 91 -8.82 -7.46 -18.81
N GLU A 92 -9.72 -7.89 -19.68
CA GLU A 92 -11.08 -8.30 -19.32
C GLU A 92 -11.09 -9.43 -18.29
N ALA A 93 -11.98 -9.33 -17.31
CA ALA A 93 -11.99 -10.24 -16.15
C ALA A 93 -12.10 -11.71 -16.55
N LYS A 94 -12.92 -12.04 -17.55
CA LYS A 94 -13.11 -13.42 -18.01
C LYS A 94 -11.85 -13.99 -18.64
N GLU A 95 -11.18 -13.21 -19.50
CA GLU A 95 -9.98 -13.64 -20.24
C GLU A 95 -8.80 -13.85 -19.31
N VAL A 96 -8.49 -12.84 -18.47
CA VAL A 96 -7.36 -12.92 -17.54
C VAL A 96 -7.58 -14.02 -16.51
N ALA A 97 -8.80 -14.18 -16.01
CA ALA A 97 -9.13 -15.23 -15.06
C ALA A 97 -9.02 -16.63 -15.65
N GLN A 98 -9.34 -16.82 -16.95
CA GLN A 98 -9.14 -18.09 -17.63
C GLN A 98 -7.64 -18.42 -17.75
N LYS A 99 -6.82 -17.47 -18.22
CA LYS A 99 -5.36 -17.65 -18.32
C LYS A 99 -4.71 -17.95 -16.95
N TYR A 100 -5.20 -17.30 -15.91
CA TYR A 100 -4.76 -17.58 -14.55
C TYR A 100 -5.08 -19.02 -14.11
N ASP A 101 -6.32 -19.47 -14.35
CA ASP A 101 -6.75 -20.82 -14.01
C ASP A 101 -5.97 -21.90 -14.78
N GLU A 102 -5.72 -21.67 -16.08
CA GLU A 102 -4.86 -22.51 -16.90
C GLU A 102 -3.43 -22.61 -16.36
N PHE A 103 -2.86 -21.47 -15.97
CA PHE A 103 -1.55 -21.42 -15.34
C PHE A 103 -1.50 -22.17 -14.02
N VAL A 104 -2.49 -21.98 -13.14
CA VAL A 104 -2.56 -22.68 -11.85
C VAL A 104 -2.69 -24.19 -12.06
N LYS A 105 -3.53 -24.64 -13.00
CA LYS A 105 -3.68 -26.05 -13.36
C LYS A 105 -2.38 -26.64 -13.89
N TRP A 106 -1.71 -25.91 -14.79
CA TRP A 106 -0.40 -26.31 -15.31
C TRP A 106 0.65 -26.39 -14.20
N PHE A 107 0.76 -25.36 -13.35
CA PHE A 107 1.73 -25.30 -12.29
C PHE A 107 1.52 -26.41 -11.25
N ASN A 108 0.26 -26.72 -10.93
CA ASN A 108 -0.07 -27.79 -9.98
C ASN A 108 0.33 -29.19 -10.46
N LYS A 109 0.40 -29.40 -11.77
CA LYS A 109 0.86 -30.65 -12.38
C LYS A 109 2.40 -30.81 -12.38
N GLN A 110 3.16 -29.74 -12.10
CA GLN A 110 4.61 -29.81 -12.10
C GLN A 110 5.15 -30.58 -10.89
N PRO A 111 6.31 -31.28 -11.01
CA PRO A 111 7.00 -31.94 -9.90
C PRO A 111 7.37 -30.96 -8.78
N ASN A 112 7.45 -31.44 -7.55
CA ASN A 112 7.75 -30.60 -6.39
C ASN A 112 9.12 -29.89 -6.50
N ASP A 113 10.11 -30.54 -7.09
CA ASP A 113 11.44 -29.95 -7.28
C ASP A 113 11.40 -28.77 -8.27
N TYR A 114 10.61 -28.89 -9.33
CA TYR A 114 10.36 -27.78 -10.26
C TYR A 114 9.68 -26.61 -9.55
N LYS A 115 8.64 -26.87 -8.75
CA LYS A 115 7.94 -25.82 -7.99
C LYS A 115 8.87 -25.07 -7.04
N LYS A 116 9.74 -25.80 -6.32
CA LYS A 116 10.74 -25.19 -5.42
C LYS A 116 11.76 -24.34 -6.17
N LYS A 117 12.27 -24.84 -7.31
CA LYS A 117 13.22 -24.11 -8.17
C LYS A 117 12.59 -22.83 -8.71
N TYR A 118 11.37 -22.94 -9.24
CA TYR A 118 10.59 -21.81 -9.76
C TYR A 118 10.39 -20.73 -8.69
N GLN A 119 9.97 -21.10 -7.48
CA GLN A 119 9.80 -20.16 -6.37
C GLN A 119 11.11 -19.50 -5.93
N LYS A 120 12.23 -20.23 -5.95
CA LYS A 120 13.54 -19.70 -5.58
C LYS A 120 14.02 -18.67 -6.59
N GLU A 121 13.96 -18.97 -7.88
CA GLU A 121 14.35 -18.06 -8.97
C GLU A 121 13.57 -16.73 -8.88
N HIS A 122 12.25 -16.78 -8.68
CA HIS A 122 11.42 -15.58 -8.59
C HIS A 122 11.64 -14.78 -7.30
N LYS A 123 11.97 -15.44 -6.18
CA LYS A 123 12.38 -14.74 -4.94
C LYS A 123 13.72 -14.00 -5.08
N GLU A 124 14.64 -14.54 -5.84
CA GLU A 124 15.93 -13.90 -6.13
C GLU A 124 15.74 -12.67 -7.02
N HIS A 125 14.86 -12.76 -8.04
CA HIS A 125 14.47 -11.62 -8.87
C HIS A 125 13.82 -10.47 -8.07
N GLN A 126 13.00 -10.79 -7.07
CA GLN A 126 12.39 -9.78 -6.20
C GLN A 126 13.40 -9.03 -5.31
N LYS A 127 14.55 -9.65 -4.98
CA LYS A 127 15.62 -9.01 -4.20
C LYS A 127 16.51 -8.10 -5.04
N ALA A 128 16.51 -8.24 -6.37
CA ALA A 128 17.21 -7.33 -7.24
C ALA A 128 16.58 -5.93 -7.14
N PRO A 129 17.36 -4.84 -7.06
CA PRO A 129 16.83 -3.50 -6.97
C PRO A 129 15.92 -3.24 -8.18
N GLN A 130 14.62 -3.20 -7.93
CA GLN A 130 13.63 -2.91 -8.98
C GLN A 130 13.95 -1.52 -9.53
N LYS A 131 14.30 -1.44 -10.81
CA LYS A 131 14.42 -0.18 -11.53
C LYS A 131 13.07 0.51 -11.40
N LYS A 132 13.01 1.65 -10.69
CA LYS A 132 11.77 2.41 -10.46
C LYS A 132 11.08 2.64 -11.80
N ILE A 133 9.99 1.94 -12.08
CA ILE A 133 9.24 1.98 -13.35
C ILE A 133 8.51 3.31 -13.52
N TYR A 134 8.29 4.02 -12.42
CA TYR A 134 7.69 5.35 -12.45
C TYR A 134 8.67 6.35 -11.82
N PRO A 135 9.24 7.27 -12.61
CA PRO A 135 9.91 8.42 -12.01
C PRO A 135 8.83 9.17 -11.21
N ASN A 136 9.04 9.29 -9.90
CA ASN A 136 8.18 10.14 -9.09
C ASN A 136 8.32 11.57 -9.62
N PRO A 137 7.29 12.17 -10.26
CA PRO A 137 7.39 13.50 -10.85
C PRO A 137 7.73 14.57 -9.80
N ASN A 138 7.59 14.26 -8.51
CA ASN A 138 7.92 15.12 -7.39
C ASN A 138 9.21 14.71 -6.66
N ALA A 139 9.97 13.70 -7.12
CA ALA A 139 11.18 13.26 -6.44
C ALA A 139 12.24 14.37 -6.38
N ASP A 140 12.29 15.22 -7.41
CA ASP A 140 13.23 16.35 -7.46
C ASP A 140 12.74 17.58 -6.69
N LYS A 141 11.43 17.70 -6.41
CA LYS A 141 10.83 18.82 -5.68
C LYS A 141 11.26 18.85 -4.21
N TYR A 142 11.68 17.69 -3.66
CA TYR A 142 12.16 17.56 -2.27
C TYR A 142 13.67 17.27 -2.19
N ARG A 143 14.39 17.35 -3.30
CA ARG A 143 15.85 17.29 -3.27
C ARG A 143 16.35 18.61 -2.74
N LEU A 144 16.93 18.57 -1.54
CA LEU A 144 17.68 19.70 -0.99
C LEU A 144 18.74 20.11 -2.01
N THR A 145 18.67 21.37 -2.44
CA THR A 145 19.66 21.94 -3.34
C THR A 145 21.01 22.01 -2.64
N LEU A 146 22.09 22.18 -3.38
CA LEU A 146 23.43 22.40 -2.79
C LEU A 146 23.39 23.59 -1.83
N PHE A 147 22.63 24.62 -2.14
CA PHE A 147 22.41 25.78 -1.30
C PHE A 147 21.74 25.44 0.04
N ASP A 148 20.67 24.61 0.00
CA ASP A 148 19.97 24.18 1.20
C ASP A 148 20.88 23.32 2.12
N LYS A 149 21.72 22.49 1.53
CA LYS A 149 22.71 21.68 2.26
C LYS A 149 23.77 22.56 2.92
N CYS A 150 24.32 23.54 2.20
CA CYS A 150 25.27 24.48 2.76
C CYS A 150 24.65 25.33 3.86
N PHE A 151 23.43 25.81 3.66
CA PHE A 151 22.69 26.57 4.67
C PHE A 151 22.44 25.74 5.95
N LEU A 152 22.03 24.49 5.79
CA LEU A 152 21.79 23.58 6.91
C LEU A 152 23.10 23.28 7.69
N THR A 153 24.22 23.09 6.98
CA THR A 153 25.52 22.86 7.64
C THR A 153 26.00 24.08 8.39
N VAL A 154 25.83 25.29 7.85
CA VAL A 154 26.19 26.53 8.56
C VAL A 154 25.31 26.71 9.80
N LEU A 155 24.00 26.42 9.69
CA LEU A 155 23.07 26.51 10.82
C LEU A 155 23.46 25.53 11.95
N ILE A 156 23.84 24.31 11.61
CA ILE A 156 24.30 23.29 12.57
C ILE A 156 25.61 23.75 13.24
N LEU A 157 26.55 24.30 12.47
CA LEU A 157 27.82 24.82 13.05
C LEU A 157 27.58 25.98 14.00
N LEU A 158 26.68 26.92 13.67
CA LEU A 158 26.28 28.04 14.54
C LEU A 158 25.60 27.54 15.82
N THR A 159 24.74 26.54 15.75
CA THR A 159 24.11 25.98 16.96
C THR A 159 25.09 25.27 17.86
N VAL A 160 26.05 24.53 17.30
CA VAL A 160 27.14 23.87 18.06
C VAL A 160 28.05 24.91 18.71
N LEU A 161 28.42 25.97 17.97
CA LEU A 161 29.23 27.06 18.50
C LEU A 161 28.52 27.79 19.64
N PHE A 162 27.23 28.08 19.47
CA PHE A 162 26.42 28.72 20.51
C PHE A 162 26.30 27.83 21.77
N ALA A 163 26.06 26.55 21.58
CA ALA A 163 26.00 25.59 22.68
C ALA A 163 27.35 25.50 23.43
N SER A 164 28.47 25.53 22.71
CA SER A 164 29.82 25.55 23.28
C SER A 164 30.09 26.84 24.09
N LEU A 165 29.66 28.00 23.58
CA LEU A 165 29.79 29.27 24.30
C LEU A 165 28.95 29.31 25.58
N VAL A 166 27.75 28.75 25.55
CA VAL A 166 26.90 28.65 26.73
C VAL A 166 27.49 27.66 27.75
N ALA A 167 28.02 26.53 27.29
CA ALA A 167 28.64 25.52 28.16
C ALA A 167 29.94 25.99 28.82
N THR A 168 30.73 26.88 28.16
CA THR A 168 31.97 27.45 28.69
C THR A 168 31.76 28.70 29.55
N GLY A 169 30.51 29.16 29.76
CA GLY A 169 30.18 30.29 30.62
C GLY A 169 30.71 31.64 30.12
N LYS A 170 31.22 31.74 28.90
CA LYS A 170 31.67 33.00 28.30
C LYS A 170 30.44 33.80 27.84
N SER A 171 30.09 34.78 28.66
CA SER A 171 29.02 35.74 28.35
C SER A 171 29.41 36.54 27.09
N PHE A 172 28.42 36.75 26.19
CA PHE A 172 28.53 37.52 24.95
C PHE A 172 28.97 39.00 25.14
N LYS A 173 29.09 39.47 26.37
CA LYS A 173 29.51 40.83 26.72
C LYS A 173 31.00 41.14 26.46
N GLY A 174 31.84 40.11 26.26
CA GLY A 174 33.29 40.33 26.01
C GLY A 174 33.65 40.61 24.55
N LEU A 175 32.74 40.34 23.58
CA LEU A 175 33.06 40.47 22.15
C LEU A 175 32.73 41.84 21.53
N ILE A 176 32.04 42.73 22.27
CA ILE A 176 31.59 44.04 21.75
C ILE A 176 32.39 45.20 22.35
N SER A 177 33.36 44.89 23.28
CA SER A 177 34.09 45.91 24.02
C SER A 177 35.50 46.21 23.49
N GLU A 178 35.96 45.53 22.44
CA GLU A 178 37.25 45.80 21.78
C GLU A 178 37.02 46.03 20.27
N GLY A 179 36.38 47.12 19.92
CA GLY A 179 36.26 47.61 18.56
C GLY A 179 35.99 49.09 18.57
#